data_c2cbf6005ec15e04d72166e0205fd5e5
#
_entry.id   c2cbf6005ec15e04d72166e0205fd5e5
#
_cell.length_a   1.000
_cell.length_b   1.000
_cell.length_c   1.000
_cell.angle_alpha   90.00
_cell.angle_beta   90.00
_cell.angle_gamma   90.00
#
_symmetry.space_group_name_H-M   'P 1'
#
loop_
_entity.id
_entity.type
_entity.pdbx_description
1 polymer ?
#
loop_
_entity_poly.entity_id
_entity_poly.type
_entity_poly.pdbx_seq_one_letter_code
_entity_poly.pdbx_strand_id
1 'polypeptide(L)'
;VEAECTPSRSALMTGRYGIRTRQRPNQPPRGVWYGITKWEITLAEMLTDEGYTTGMFGKWHLGDTEGRYPTDQGFDEWNGIPRSSDRAFWPDSNSFQSDAHPDMKFAHVMSSFRGQKPEELEVFDRAKRATIDREITDHAIDFIKRKAKSGKPFFAYLPYTQTHEPVDPHPDFYGKTGNGSFADVLAQTDVYVGELLDTIDELGLKEDTIF
;
A
#
# COMPACT_ATOMS: atom_id res chain seq x y z
N VAL A 1 13.95 9.36 -8.84
CA VAL A 1 13.80 7.93 -8.51
C VAL A 1 14.85 7.59 -7.47
N GLU A 2 14.43 6.98 -6.40
CA GLU A 2 15.28 6.53 -5.30
C GLU A 2 15.38 5.00 -5.32
N ALA A 3 16.47 4.44 -4.79
CA ALA A 3 16.73 2.99 -4.86
C ALA A 3 15.93 2.15 -3.84
N GLU A 4 15.25 2.78 -2.89
CA GLU A 4 14.53 2.09 -1.79
C GLU A 4 13.08 2.55 -1.67
N CYS A 5 12.25 1.70 -1.00
CA CYS A 5 10.80 1.89 -0.89
C CYS A 5 10.42 3.24 -0.27
N THR A 6 10.86 3.53 0.95
CA THR A 6 10.42 4.70 1.71
C THR A 6 10.80 6.02 1.03
N PRO A 7 12.07 6.24 0.59
CA PRO A 7 12.41 7.46 -0.13
C PRO A 7 11.68 7.59 -1.47
N SER A 8 11.49 6.50 -2.23
CA SER A 8 10.75 6.54 -3.51
C SER A 8 9.28 6.90 -3.30
N ARG A 9 8.62 6.30 -2.31
CA ARG A 9 7.23 6.58 -1.97
C ARG A 9 7.06 8.01 -1.46
N SER A 10 7.98 8.48 -0.62
CA SER A 10 8.00 9.85 -0.14
C SER A 10 8.17 10.85 -1.29
N ALA A 11 9.08 10.57 -2.23
CA ALA A 11 9.29 11.41 -3.40
C ALA A 11 8.04 11.45 -4.30
N LEU A 12 7.38 10.31 -4.51
CA LEU A 12 6.13 10.24 -5.28
C LEU A 12 5.02 11.06 -4.61
N MET A 13 4.82 10.89 -3.30
CA MET A 13 3.74 11.56 -2.57
C MET A 13 3.97 13.06 -2.40
N THR A 14 5.22 13.52 -2.27
CA THR A 14 5.50 14.93 -1.92
C THR A 14 6.12 15.75 -3.04
N GLY A 15 6.50 15.13 -4.17
CA GLY A 15 7.28 15.78 -5.23
C GLY A 15 8.69 16.19 -4.81
N ARG A 16 9.18 15.70 -3.66
CA ARG A 16 10.47 16.08 -3.08
C ARG A 16 11.45 14.91 -3.07
N TYR A 17 12.73 15.20 -3.21
CA TYR A 17 13.76 14.17 -2.97
C TYR A 17 13.68 13.62 -1.56
N GLY A 18 13.82 12.31 -1.39
CA GLY A 18 13.74 11.61 -0.09
C GLY A 18 14.65 12.21 0.99
N ILE A 19 15.83 12.73 0.62
CA ILE A 19 16.74 13.42 1.54
C ILE A 19 16.12 14.70 2.14
N ARG A 20 15.22 15.37 1.43
CA ARG A 20 14.55 16.58 1.91
C ARG A 20 13.42 16.28 2.88
N THR A 21 12.75 15.14 2.70
CA THR A 21 11.71 14.63 3.61
C THR A 21 12.31 13.81 4.76
N ARG A 22 13.65 13.78 4.88
CA ARG A 22 14.40 12.96 5.86
C ARG A 22 14.22 11.46 5.71
N GLN A 23 13.68 11.01 4.60
CA GLN A 23 13.58 9.58 4.30
C GLN A 23 14.91 9.09 3.74
N ARG A 24 15.69 8.42 4.59
CA ARG A 24 17.01 7.86 4.21
C ARG A 24 16.92 6.35 4.13
N PRO A 25 17.76 5.72 3.30
CA PRO A 25 17.99 4.29 3.37
C PRO A 25 18.35 3.84 4.80
N ASN A 26 17.90 2.68 5.19
CA ASN A 26 18.25 2.06 6.48
C ASN A 26 17.85 2.86 7.74
N GLN A 27 16.73 3.59 7.70
CA GLN A 27 16.20 4.20 8.91
C GLN A 27 15.80 3.13 9.93
N PRO A 28 16.03 3.38 11.23
CA PRO A 28 15.67 2.42 12.26
C PRO A 28 14.17 2.09 12.18
N PRO A 29 13.79 0.83 12.36
CA PRO A 29 12.43 0.34 12.16
C PRO A 29 11.42 0.85 13.19
N ARG A 30 11.83 1.67 14.14
CA ARG A 30 11.00 2.05 15.29
C ARG A 30 11.20 3.51 15.68
N GLY A 31 10.08 4.16 15.98
CA GLY A 31 10.07 5.45 16.65
C GLY A 31 9.28 6.53 15.92
N VAL A 32 9.03 7.57 16.64
CA VAL A 32 8.25 8.77 16.27
C VAL A 32 8.75 9.47 14.99
N TRP A 33 9.92 9.08 14.50
CA TRP A 33 10.63 9.73 13.38
C TRP A 33 10.47 9.01 12.02
N TYR A 34 9.76 7.89 11.98
CA TYR A 34 9.55 7.15 10.75
C TYR A 34 8.40 7.73 9.93
N GLY A 35 8.61 7.84 8.61
CA GLY A 35 7.60 8.29 7.66
C GLY A 35 7.58 9.81 7.43
N ILE A 36 6.72 10.24 6.52
CA ILE A 36 6.53 11.66 6.22
C ILE A 36 5.84 12.35 7.40
N THR A 37 6.12 13.62 7.57
CA THR A 37 5.54 14.41 8.64
C THR A 37 4.21 15.01 8.20
N LYS A 38 3.32 15.28 9.15
CA LYS A 38 1.97 15.82 8.88
C LYS A 38 1.94 17.22 8.25
N TRP A 39 3.09 17.90 8.18
CA TRP A 39 3.18 19.20 7.51
C TRP A 39 3.75 19.10 6.08
N GLU A 40 4.13 17.91 5.62
CA GLU A 40 4.39 17.69 4.21
C GLU A 40 3.07 17.64 3.46
N ILE A 41 2.98 18.37 2.37
CA ILE A 41 1.82 18.31 1.49
C ILE A 41 2.01 17.16 0.53
N THR A 42 1.05 16.27 0.48
CA THR A 42 1.05 15.09 -0.38
C THR A 42 0.24 15.30 -1.66
N LEU A 43 0.51 14.47 -2.67
CA LEU A 43 -0.30 14.41 -3.88
C LEU A 43 -1.79 14.15 -3.57
N ALA A 44 -2.07 13.31 -2.57
CA ALA A 44 -3.45 13.00 -2.17
C ALA A 44 -4.14 14.23 -1.54
N GLU A 45 -3.43 15.02 -0.71
CA GLU A 45 -3.97 16.27 -0.17
C GLU A 45 -4.24 17.30 -1.27
N MET A 46 -3.29 17.49 -2.19
CA MET A 46 -3.46 18.41 -3.33
C MET A 46 -4.68 18.04 -4.18
N LEU A 47 -4.84 16.75 -4.50
CA LEU A 47 -5.98 16.28 -5.28
C LEU A 47 -7.31 16.39 -4.52
N THR A 48 -7.29 16.18 -3.20
CA THR A 48 -8.47 16.42 -2.36
C THR A 48 -8.90 17.88 -2.39
N ASP A 49 -7.96 18.82 -2.32
CA ASP A 49 -8.25 20.27 -2.38
C ASP A 49 -8.85 20.66 -3.75
N GLU A 50 -8.52 19.91 -4.81
CA GLU A 50 -9.11 20.06 -6.15
C GLU A 50 -10.41 19.25 -6.34
N GLY A 51 -10.97 18.69 -5.27
CA GLY A 51 -12.26 18.01 -5.28
C GLY A 51 -12.24 16.54 -5.67
N TYR A 52 -11.06 15.92 -5.80
CA TYR A 52 -10.95 14.48 -6.01
C TYR A 52 -11.33 13.70 -4.76
N THR A 53 -11.91 12.53 -4.96
CA THR A 53 -12.02 11.52 -3.91
C THR A 53 -10.78 10.62 -3.97
N THR A 54 -10.18 10.33 -2.83
CA THR A 54 -8.88 9.67 -2.80
C THR A 54 -8.94 8.34 -2.04
N GLY A 55 -8.40 7.28 -2.63
CA GLY A 55 -8.31 5.96 -2.01
C GLY A 55 -6.92 5.38 -2.14
N MET A 56 -6.47 4.69 -1.09
CA MET A 56 -5.22 3.97 -1.09
C MET A 56 -5.44 2.51 -0.70
N PHE A 57 -4.90 1.58 -1.50
CA PHE A 57 -5.07 0.15 -1.28
C PHE A 57 -3.72 -0.54 -1.41
N GLY A 58 -3.16 -0.97 -0.27
CA GLY A 58 -1.87 -1.65 -0.24
C GLY A 58 -0.86 -1.14 0.79
N LYS A 59 0.42 -1.28 0.46
CA LYS A 59 1.55 -0.93 1.33
C LYS A 59 1.79 0.57 1.41
N TRP A 60 1.63 1.16 2.60
CA TRP A 60 1.93 2.57 2.83
C TRP A 60 3.43 2.86 2.96
N HIS A 61 4.04 2.39 4.00
CA HIS A 61 5.47 2.51 4.31
C HIS A 61 5.98 3.95 4.44
N LEU A 62 5.11 4.88 4.84
CA LEU A 62 5.43 6.29 5.09
C LEU A 62 5.02 6.80 6.48
N GLY A 63 4.82 5.88 7.43
CA GLY A 63 4.51 6.14 8.82
C GLY A 63 3.31 5.33 9.31
N ASP A 64 3.35 4.95 10.59
CA ASP A 64 2.38 4.07 11.23
C ASP A 64 2.00 4.54 12.64
N THR A 65 2.05 5.84 12.83
CA THR A 65 1.61 6.50 14.05
C THR A 65 0.60 7.59 13.73
N GLU A 66 -0.15 8.04 14.72
CA GLU A 66 -1.12 9.13 14.61
C GLU A 66 -0.52 10.35 13.89
N GLY A 67 -1.25 10.89 12.94
CA GLY A 67 -0.85 11.98 12.06
C GLY A 67 0.05 11.56 10.88
N ARG A 68 0.25 10.23 10.65
CA ARG A 68 1.10 9.71 9.59
C ARG A 68 0.50 8.56 8.79
N TYR A 69 -0.71 8.14 9.13
CA TYR A 69 -1.43 7.14 8.34
C TYR A 69 -1.88 7.72 6.99
N PRO A 70 -2.18 6.90 6.00
CA PRO A 70 -2.66 7.39 4.70
C PRO A 70 -3.81 8.38 4.83
N THR A 71 -4.75 8.12 5.72
CA THR A 71 -5.92 8.99 5.95
C THR A 71 -5.60 10.28 6.72
N ASP A 72 -4.43 10.37 7.35
CA ASP A 72 -3.88 11.62 7.89
C ASP A 72 -3.13 12.43 6.82
N GLN A 73 -2.85 11.82 5.68
CA GLN A 73 -2.02 12.34 4.59
C GLN A 73 -2.80 12.48 3.27
N GLY A 74 -4.09 12.78 3.39
CA GLY A 74 -4.91 13.18 2.25
C GLY A 74 -5.76 12.09 1.60
N PHE A 75 -5.68 10.82 2.03
CA PHE A 75 -6.57 9.79 1.53
C PHE A 75 -7.90 9.76 2.29
N ASP A 76 -9.02 9.61 1.57
CA ASP A 76 -10.35 9.48 2.18
C ASP A 76 -10.57 8.09 2.78
N GLU A 77 -10.01 7.07 2.13
CA GLU A 77 -10.08 5.69 2.60
C GLU A 77 -8.77 4.94 2.33
N TRP A 78 -8.45 4.02 3.21
CA TRP A 78 -7.29 3.16 3.13
C TRP A 78 -7.59 1.75 3.61
N ASN A 79 -7.07 0.76 2.87
CA ASN A 79 -6.98 -0.63 3.31
C ASN A 79 -5.61 -1.19 2.89
N GLY A 80 -4.89 -1.86 3.80
CA GLY A 80 -3.59 -2.46 3.48
C GLY A 80 -2.67 -2.58 4.69
N ILE A 81 -1.37 -2.52 4.45
CA ILE A 81 -0.36 -2.64 5.49
C ILE A 81 0.40 -1.33 5.70
N PRO A 82 0.61 -0.91 6.97
CA PRO A 82 1.30 0.34 7.27
C PRO A 82 2.80 0.29 7.00
N ARG A 83 3.39 -0.91 7.03
CA ARG A 83 4.83 -1.16 6.85
C ARG A 83 5.11 -2.05 5.65
N SER A 84 6.36 -2.47 5.48
CA SER A 84 6.80 -3.44 4.48
C SER A 84 6.57 -4.88 4.97
N SER A 85 6.43 -5.82 4.03
CA SER A 85 6.24 -7.25 4.33
C SER A 85 7.38 -7.84 5.16
N ASP A 86 8.63 -7.47 4.89
CA ASP A 86 9.81 -7.89 5.67
C ASP A 86 9.82 -7.37 7.13
N ARG A 87 8.90 -6.48 7.47
CA ARG A 87 8.72 -5.92 8.82
C ARG A 87 7.54 -6.53 9.58
N ALA A 88 6.96 -7.60 9.06
CA ALA A 88 5.82 -8.28 9.68
C ALA A 88 6.22 -9.14 10.90
N PHE A 89 7.52 -9.37 11.10
CA PHE A 89 8.07 -10.15 12.23
C PHE A 89 7.56 -11.60 12.28
N TRP A 90 7.43 -12.24 11.12
CA TRP A 90 7.03 -13.64 11.06
C TRP A 90 8.08 -14.55 11.69
N PRO A 91 7.65 -15.64 12.41
CA PRO A 91 8.58 -16.55 13.09
C PRO A 91 9.58 -17.24 12.18
N ASP A 92 9.26 -17.42 10.89
CA ASP A 92 10.12 -17.99 9.85
C ASP A 92 10.96 -16.95 9.09
N SER A 93 10.88 -15.69 9.48
CA SER A 93 11.68 -14.62 8.90
C SER A 93 13.08 -14.55 9.50
N ASN A 94 14.10 -14.31 8.66
CA ASN A 94 15.48 -14.09 9.12
C ASN A 94 15.62 -12.87 10.06
N SER A 95 14.64 -11.96 10.05
CA SER A 95 14.56 -10.80 10.93
C SER A 95 13.80 -11.06 12.23
N PHE A 96 13.25 -12.26 12.40
CA PHE A 96 12.51 -12.62 13.61
C PHE A 96 13.45 -12.80 14.80
N GLN A 97 13.15 -12.13 15.88
CA GLN A 97 13.84 -12.26 17.16
C GLN A 97 12.81 -12.67 18.21
N SER A 98 12.85 -13.94 18.63
CA SER A 98 11.88 -14.52 19.56
C SER A 98 11.90 -13.88 20.96
N ASP A 99 13.03 -13.26 21.32
CA ASP A 99 13.28 -12.53 22.56
C ASP A 99 13.17 -11.01 22.42
N ALA A 100 12.69 -10.56 21.25
CA ALA A 100 12.45 -9.15 21.02
C ALA A 100 11.40 -8.60 21.98
N HIS A 101 11.48 -7.30 22.22
CA HIS A 101 10.75 -6.55 23.24
C HIS A 101 9.29 -7.03 23.41
N PRO A 102 8.77 -7.17 24.65
CA PRO A 102 7.42 -7.67 24.93
C PRO A 102 6.29 -6.86 24.28
N ASP A 103 6.56 -5.63 23.88
CA ASP A 103 5.61 -4.78 23.15
C ASP A 103 5.66 -4.98 21.63
N MET A 104 6.41 -5.95 21.12
CA MET A 104 6.44 -6.24 19.69
C MET A 104 5.16 -6.95 19.29
N LYS A 105 4.32 -6.25 18.55
CA LYS A 105 3.08 -6.79 17.99
C LYS A 105 3.34 -7.32 16.58
N PHE A 106 2.65 -8.38 16.22
CA PHE A 106 2.54 -8.80 14.83
C PHE A 106 1.95 -7.67 13.98
N ALA A 107 2.40 -7.56 12.73
CA ALA A 107 1.78 -6.66 11.79
C ALA A 107 0.33 -7.08 11.51
N HIS A 108 -0.53 -6.10 11.31
CA HIS A 108 -1.93 -6.32 10.92
C HIS A 108 -2.21 -5.67 9.57
N VAL A 109 -3.15 -6.26 8.83
CA VAL A 109 -3.88 -5.54 7.80
C VAL A 109 -4.75 -4.51 8.52
N MET A 110 -4.78 -3.31 8.00
CA MET A 110 -5.46 -2.19 8.63
C MET A 110 -6.40 -1.50 7.63
N SER A 111 -7.40 -0.83 8.17
CA SER A 111 -8.31 0.02 7.40
C SER A 111 -8.56 1.33 8.15
N SER A 112 -8.77 2.40 7.41
CA SER A 112 -9.28 3.64 8.00
C SER A 112 -10.00 4.51 6.97
N PHE A 113 -10.85 5.40 7.50
CA PHE A 113 -11.44 6.50 6.76
C PHE A 113 -10.94 7.82 7.32
N ARG A 114 -10.92 8.86 6.50
CA ARG A 114 -10.49 10.20 6.91
C ARG A 114 -11.23 10.66 8.19
N GLY A 115 -10.46 11.14 9.16
CA GLY A 115 -10.97 11.57 10.45
C GLY A 115 -11.28 10.45 11.43
N GLN A 116 -11.04 9.20 11.08
CA GLN A 116 -11.18 8.03 11.95
C GLN A 116 -9.82 7.45 12.32
N LYS A 117 -9.76 6.81 13.49
CA LYS A 117 -8.58 6.04 13.88
C LYS A 117 -8.49 4.78 13.00
N PRO A 118 -7.27 4.40 12.58
CA PRO A 118 -7.06 3.13 11.91
C PRO A 118 -7.49 1.94 12.76
N GLU A 119 -8.17 0.99 12.14
CA GLU A 119 -8.62 -0.25 12.73
C GLU A 119 -7.71 -1.40 12.30
N GLU A 120 -7.26 -2.22 13.27
CA GLU A 120 -6.56 -3.47 13.00
C GLU A 120 -7.61 -4.53 12.64
N LEU A 121 -7.53 -5.09 11.43
CA LEU A 121 -8.51 -6.08 10.93
C LEU A 121 -8.06 -7.49 11.29
N GLU A 122 -6.95 -7.93 10.75
CA GLU A 122 -6.43 -9.29 10.90
C GLU A 122 -4.91 -9.31 10.92
N VAL A 123 -4.33 -10.37 11.47
CA VAL A 123 -2.89 -10.56 11.49
C VAL A 123 -2.36 -10.73 10.07
N PHE A 124 -1.35 -9.94 9.71
CA PHE A 124 -0.64 -10.09 8.46
C PHE A 124 0.42 -11.19 8.60
N ASP A 125 -0.03 -12.45 8.52
CA ASP A 125 0.82 -13.65 8.54
C ASP A 125 1.25 -14.08 7.11
N ARG A 126 1.94 -15.22 7.00
CA ARG A 126 2.41 -15.75 5.71
C ARG A 126 1.26 -16.18 4.79
N ALA A 127 0.17 -16.68 5.33
CA ALA A 127 -1.00 -17.02 4.55
C ALA A 127 -1.66 -15.76 3.97
N LYS A 128 -1.83 -14.73 4.81
CA LYS A 128 -2.31 -13.41 4.38
C LYS A 128 -1.35 -12.74 3.38
N ARG A 129 -0.04 -12.95 3.52
CA ARG A 129 0.95 -12.45 2.56
C ARG A 129 0.69 -12.92 1.13
N ALA A 130 0.26 -14.16 0.96
CA ALA A 130 -0.04 -14.73 -0.34
C ALA A 130 -1.33 -14.17 -0.97
N THR A 131 -2.31 -13.76 -0.18
CA THR A 131 -3.65 -13.36 -0.66
C THR A 131 -3.91 -11.85 -0.67
N ILE A 132 -3.13 -11.07 0.08
CA ILE A 132 -3.42 -9.65 0.31
C ILE A 132 -3.50 -8.82 -0.96
N ASP A 133 -2.69 -9.10 -1.99
CA ASP A 133 -2.71 -8.32 -3.23
C ASP A 133 -3.98 -8.57 -4.05
N ARG A 134 -4.63 -9.74 -3.89
CA ARG A 134 -6.00 -9.98 -4.40
C ARG A 134 -7.00 -9.05 -3.71
N GLU A 135 -6.97 -9.00 -2.40
CA GLU A 135 -7.87 -8.18 -1.60
C GLU A 135 -7.67 -6.67 -1.87
N ILE A 136 -6.40 -6.25 -2.00
CA ILE A 136 -6.05 -4.88 -2.43
C ILE A 136 -6.71 -4.54 -3.76
N THR A 137 -6.65 -5.45 -4.73
CA THR A 137 -7.27 -5.26 -6.04
C THR A 137 -8.78 -5.17 -5.94
N ASP A 138 -9.40 -6.06 -5.16
CA ASP A 138 -10.86 -6.07 -4.96
C ASP A 138 -11.35 -4.78 -4.29
N HIS A 139 -10.66 -4.29 -3.26
CA HIS A 139 -10.96 -3.01 -2.61
C HIS A 139 -10.84 -1.82 -3.59
N ALA A 140 -9.80 -1.84 -4.43
CA ALA A 140 -9.61 -0.79 -5.42
C ALA A 140 -10.70 -0.80 -6.50
N ILE A 141 -11.07 -1.98 -6.99
CA ILE A 141 -12.16 -2.14 -7.96
C ILE A 141 -13.49 -1.65 -7.35
N ASP A 142 -13.77 -2.01 -6.10
CA ASP A 142 -14.97 -1.52 -5.40
C ASP A 142 -14.95 0.00 -5.27
N PHE A 143 -13.82 0.57 -4.84
CA PHE A 143 -13.65 2.03 -4.78
C PHE A 143 -13.92 2.69 -6.13
N ILE A 144 -13.29 2.23 -7.20
CA ILE A 144 -13.46 2.78 -8.55
C ILE A 144 -14.94 2.72 -8.96
N LYS A 145 -15.60 1.57 -8.78
CA LYS A 145 -17.03 1.39 -9.10
C LYS A 145 -17.96 2.31 -8.31
N ARG A 146 -17.66 2.54 -7.02
CA ARG A 146 -18.42 3.47 -6.18
C ARG A 146 -18.20 4.93 -6.60
N LYS A 147 -16.97 5.30 -6.93
CA LYS A 147 -16.63 6.69 -7.28
C LYS A 147 -17.07 7.06 -8.68
N ALA A 148 -16.97 6.15 -9.64
CA ALA A 148 -17.55 6.35 -10.99
C ALA A 148 -19.02 6.74 -10.93
N LYS A 149 -19.82 6.11 -10.06
CA LYS A 149 -21.25 6.45 -9.88
C LYS A 149 -21.48 7.83 -9.27
N SER A 150 -20.51 8.40 -8.58
CA SER A 150 -20.65 9.71 -7.93
C SER A 150 -20.47 10.89 -8.89
N GLY A 151 -19.92 10.67 -10.06
CA GLY A 151 -19.56 11.71 -11.04
C GLY A 151 -18.44 12.65 -10.58
N LYS A 152 -17.76 12.35 -9.46
CA LYS A 152 -16.59 13.10 -8.98
C LYS A 152 -15.31 12.46 -9.50
N PRO A 153 -14.28 13.24 -9.80
CA PRO A 153 -12.99 12.69 -10.12
C PRO A 153 -12.43 11.91 -8.91
N PHE A 154 -11.62 10.90 -9.17
CA PHE A 154 -11.00 10.10 -8.11
C PHE A 154 -9.52 9.87 -8.37
N PHE A 155 -8.78 9.66 -7.29
CA PHE A 155 -7.40 9.21 -7.28
C PHE A 155 -7.30 7.90 -6.50
N ALA A 156 -6.92 6.82 -7.17
CA ALA A 156 -6.67 5.52 -6.56
C ALA A 156 -5.19 5.21 -6.60
N TYR A 157 -4.57 5.04 -5.44
CA TYR A 157 -3.18 4.64 -5.29
C TYR A 157 -3.09 3.19 -4.84
N LEU A 158 -2.53 2.31 -5.69
CA LEU A 158 -2.45 0.87 -5.47
C LEU A 158 -0.99 0.39 -5.36
N PRO A 159 -0.33 0.64 -4.25
CA PRO A 159 1.02 0.14 -4.04
C PRO A 159 1.00 -1.32 -3.57
N TYR A 160 0.99 -2.26 -4.51
CA TYR A 160 1.05 -3.69 -4.22
C TYR A 160 2.18 -4.06 -3.26
N THR A 161 2.00 -5.17 -2.54
CA THR A 161 3.00 -5.68 -1.60
C THR A 161 4.05 -6.55 -2.28
N GLN A 162 3.70 -7.19 -3.41
CA GLN A 162 4.63 -7.88 -4.30
C GLN A 162 5.41 -6.84 -5.16
N THR A 163 6.59 -7.14 -5.58
CA THR A 163 7.41 -8.37 -5.53
C THR A 163 8.41 -8.39 -4.37
N HIS A 164 8.13 -7.72 -3.28
CA HIS A 164 9.04 -7.62 -2.12
C HIS A 164 9.16 -8.98 -1.41
N GLU A 165 10.33 -9.23 -0.83
CA GLU A 165 10.57 -10.40 0.02
C GLU A 165 9.66 -10.40 1.28
N PRO A 166 9.21 -11.58 1.72
CA PRO A 166 9.24 -12.86 1.03
C PRO A 166 8.26 -12.90 -0.13
N VAL A 167 8.65 -13.60 -1.20
CA VAL A 167 7.86 -13.70 -2.44
C VAL A 167 6.93 -14.91 -2.34
N ASP A 168 5.68 -14.64 -1.99
CA ASP A 168 4.64 -15.65 -1.82
C ASP A 168 3.50 -15.40 -2.82
N PRO A 169 3.43 -16.15 -3.94
CA PRO A 169 2.33 -16.03 -4.90
C PRO A 169 1.01 -16.48 -4.29
N HIS A 170 -0.08 -15.88 -4.74
CA HIS A 170 -1.42 -16.38 -4.45
C HIS A 170 -1.53 -17.86 -4.89
N PRO A 171 -2.25 -18.72 -4.18
CA PRO A 171 -2.37 -20.14 -4.52
C PRO A 171 -2.77 -20.41 -5.99
N ASP A 172 -3.60 -19.55 -6.57
CA ASP A 172 -4.03 -19.66 -7.96
C ASP A 172 -2.91 -19.41 -8.98
N PHE A 173 -1.79 -18.81 -8.57
CA PHE A 173 -0.67 -18.48 -9.42
C PHE A 173 0.57 -19.33 -9.13
N TYR A 174 0.60 -20.02 -8.00
CA TYR A 174 1.73 -20.83 -7.58
C TYR A 174 2.09 -21.90 -8.63
N GLY A 175 3.33 -21.86 -9.12
CA GLY A 175 3.86 -22.79 -10.13
C GLY A 175 3.33 -22.59 -11.54
N LYS A 176 2.48 -21.60 -11.81
CA LYS A 176 1.83 -21.41 -13.12
C LYS A 176 2.80 -21.06 -14.25
N THR A 177 3.84 -20.30 -13.96
CA THR A 177 4.83 -19.90 -14.98
C THR A 177 5.90 -20.96 -15.24
N GLY A 178 6.11 -21.87 -14.29
CA GLY A 178 7.24 -22.81 -14.33
C GLY A 178 8.61 -22.16 -14.11
N ASN A 179 8.66 -20.84 -13.78
CA ASN A 179 9.89 -20.08 -13.64
C ASN A 179 10.13 -19.60 -12.19
N GLY A 180 9.44 -20.21 -11.22
CA GLY A 180 9.56 -19.92 -9.78
C GLY A 180 8.69 -18.77 -9.28
N SER A 181 8.61 -18.65 -7.96
CA SER A 181 7.66 -17.76 -7.28
C SER A 181 7.75 -16.29 -7.70
N PHE A 182 8.93 -15.80 -8.04
CA PHE A 182 9.09 -14.41 -8.51
C PHE A 182 8.37 -14.18 -9.84
N ALA A 183 8.50 -15.10 -10.78
CA ALA A 183 7.78 -15.05 -12.06
C ALA A 183 6.28 -15.22 -11.88
N ASP A 184 5.86 -16.09 -10.94
CA ASP A 184 4.45 -16.31 -10.61
C ASP A 184 3.81 -15.03 -10.05
N VAL A 185 4.46 -14.30 -9.15
CA VAL A 185 3.91 -13.02 -8.64
C VAL A 185 3.94 -11.89 -9.67
N LEU A 186 4.86 -11.91 -10.63
CA LEU A 186 4.81 -10.96 -11.74
C LEU A 186 3.58 -11.22 -12.63
N ALA A 187 3.34 -12.48 -12.99
CA ALA A 187 2.15 -12.89 -13.74
C ALA A 187 0.85 -12.58 -12.97
N GLN A 188 0.83 -12.82 -11.66
CA GLN A 188 -0.27 -12.44 -10.78
C GLN A 188 -0.55 -10.94 -10.83
N THR A 189 0.50 -10.12 -10.69
CA THR A 189 0.36 -8.66 -10.70
C THR A 189 -0.15 -8.16 -12.05
N ASP A 190 0.34 -8.73 -13.15
CA ASP A 190 -0.13 -8.42 -14.51
C ASP A 190 -1.62 -8.71 -14.69
N VAL A 191 -2.10 -9.86 -14.20
CA VAL A 191 -3.53 -10.19 -14.22
C VAL A 191 -4.35 -9.18 -13.41
N TYR A 192 -3.91 -8.83 -12.21
CA TYR A 192 -4.63 -7.87 -11.36
C TYR A 192 -4.67 -6.46 -11.96
N VAL A 193 -3.59 -6.04 -12.60
CA VAL A 193 -3.58 -4.78 -13.38
C VAL A 193 -4.54 -4.86 -14.56
N GLY A 194 -4.61 -6.00 -15.24
CA GLY A 194 -5.58 -6.26 -16.30
C GLY A 194 -7.03 -6.07 -15.82
N GLU A 195 -7.39 -6.67 -14.68
CA GLU A 195 -8.73 -6.52 -14.09
C GLU A 195 -9.11 -5.06 -13.75
N LEU A 196 -8.13 -4.26 -13.33
CA LEU A 196 -8.33 -2.83 -13.09
C LEU A 196 -8.59 -2.08 -14.40
N LEU A 197 -7.81 -2.36 -15.44
CA LEU A 197 -8.00 -1.76 -16.77
C LEU A 197 -9.34 -2.16 -17.37
N ASP A 198 -9.72 -3.43 -17.28
CA ASP A 198 -11.03 -3.92 -17.73
C ASP A 198 -12.17 -3.23 -16.98
N THR A 199 -12.02 -3.02 -15.67
CA THR A 199 -13.00 -2.28 -14.86
C THR A 199 -13.15 -0.84 -15.33
N ILE A 200 -12.07 -0.14 -15.67
CA ILE A 200 -12.09 1.22 -16.21
C ILE A 200 -12.79 1.25 -17.57
N ASP A 201 -12.50 0.28 -18.44
CA ASP A 201 -13.13 0.14 -19.76
C ASP A 201 -14.64 -0.15 -19.64
N GLU A 202 -15.05 -1.11 -18.80
CA GLU A 202 -16.45 -1.46 -18.54
C GLU A 202 -17.28 -0.29 -18.00
N LEU A 203 -16.65 0.61 -17.24
CA LEU A 203 -17.29 1.81 -16.71
C LEU A 203 -17.32 2.97 -17.71
N GLY A 204 -16.70 2.82 -18.89
CA GLY A 204 -16.61 3.86 -19.89
C GLY A 204 -15.71 5.04 -19.51
N LEU A 205 -14.72 4.80 -18.65
CA LEU A 205 -13.85 5.85 -18.10
C LEU A 205 -12.47 5.92 -18.77
N LYS A 206 -12.22 5.09 -19.78
CA LYS A 206 -10.88 4.92 -20.40
C LYS A 206 -10.27 6.23 -20.88
N GLU A 207 -11.05 7.04 -21.59
CA GLU A 207 -10.58 8.29 -22.18
C GLU A 207 -10.38 9.41 -21.13
N ASP A 208 -10.98 9.25 -19.94
CA ASP A 208 -10.93 10.21 -18.84
C ASP A 208 -10.03 9.76 -17.68
N THR A 209 -9.31 8.64 -17.84
CA THR A 209 -8.45 8.07 -16.80
C THR A 209 -6.99 8.03 -17.24
N ILE A 210 -6.11 8.53 -16.39
CA ILE A 210 -4.66 8.30 -16.48
C ILE A 210 -4.33 7.08 -15.60
N PHE A 211 -3.78 6.03 -16.23
CA PHE A 211 -3.38 4.80 -15.57
C PHE A 211 -1.85 4.67 -15.49
#